data_3e50d87ee32675edceffa31cc405ea6a
#
_entry.id   3e50d87ee32675edceffa31cc405ea6a
#
_cell.length_a   1.000
_cell.length_b   1.000
_cell.length_c   1.000
_cell.angle_alpha   90.00
_cell.angle_beta   90.00
_cell.angle_gamma   90.00
#
_symmetry.space_group_name_H-M   'P 1'
#
loop_
_entity.id
_entity.type
_entity.pdbx_description
1 polymer ?
#
loop_
_entity_poly.entity_id
_entity_poly.type
_entity_poly.pdbx_seq_one_letter_code
_entity_poly.pdbx_strand_id
1 'polypeptide(L)'
;MSPLNFTHILTQAVDELSESESYKGLFHQHKDGEPLPSAKVLYEIIELSRAILFPGYYGNSTINSRTINYHIGVNIEKLFDLLTEQILAGLCFSTAEGDCNVCSESRREEAARLAANFISKLPAMRRILATDVEAAYNGDPAAKSYGEVIFCYPAIKAISNYRIAHELLELGVPLIPRMITEMAHSETGIDIHPGAKIGSHFTIDHGTGVVIGATSIIGNNVKLYQGVTLGAKSFPLDADGKPIKGIPRHPI
;
A
#
# COMPACT_ATOMS: atom_id res chain seq x y z
N MET A 1 -7.43 23.26 -48.50
CA MET A 1 -6.80 23.62 -47.22
C MET A 1 -5.55 22.76 -47.08
N SER A 2 -4.36 23.37 -47.04
CA SER A 2 -3.10 22.67 -46.80
C SER A 2 -3.16 22.02 -45.38
N PRO A 3 -2.79 20.76 -45.23
CA PRO A 3 -2.74 20.18 -43.92
C PRO A 3 -1.78 20.97 -43.04
N LEU A 4 -2.24 21.46 -41.90
CA LEU A 4 -1.41 22.18 -40.94
C LEU A 4 -0.23 21.26 -40.56
N ASN A 5 0.98 21.68 -40.95
CA ASN A 5 2.18 20.91 -40.65
C ASN A 5 2.63 21.19 -39.20
N PHE A 6 2.24 20.34 -38.28
CA PHE A 6 2.62 20.42 -36.86
C PHE A 6 4.02 19.87 -36.58
N THR A 7 4.73 19.34 -37.57
CA THR A 7 6.03 18.68 -37.40
C THR A 7 7.04 19.54 -36.66
N HIS A 8 7.12 20.83 -37.00
CA HIS A 8 8.04 21.76 -36.34
C HIS A 8 7.78 21.88 -34.84
N ILE A 9 6.48 22.01 -34.44
CA ILE A 9 6.08 22.13 -33.05
C ILE A 9 6.44 20.84 -32.29
N LEU A 10 6.16 19.67 -32.87
CA LEU A 10 6.49 18.39 -32.27
C LEU A 10 7.99 18.18 -32.12
N THR A 11 8.78 18.53 -33.14
CA THR A 11 10.25 18.43 -33.10
C THR A 11 10.81 19.34 -32.02
N GLN A 12 10.39 20.60 -31.98
CA GLN A 12 10.82 21.54 -30.95
C GLN A 12 10.50 21.04 -29.54
N ALA A 13 9.29 20.50 -29.30
CA ALA A 13 8.91 19.94 -28.02
C ALA A 13 9.78 18.72 -27.63
N VAL A 14 10.14 17.86 -28.61
CA VAL A 14 11.06 16.74 -28.37
C VAL A 14 12.45 17.26 -27.99
N ASP A 15 12.98 18.23 -28.73
CA ASP A 15 14.30 18.80 -28.48
C ASP A 15 14.37 19.41 -27.06
N GLU A 16 13.40 20.26 -26.70
CA GLU A 16 13.33 20.90 -25.38
C GLU A 16 13.15 19.89 -24.23
N LEU A 17 12.31 18.87 -24.41
CA LEU A 17 12.08 17.82 -23.38
C LEU A 17 13.27 16.87 -23.25
N SER A 18 14.11 16.76 -24.28
CA SER A 18 15.30 15.88 -24.29
C SER A 18 16.55 16.58 -23.76
N GLU A 19 16.51 17.86 -23.47
CA GLU A 19 17.62 18.57 -22.84
C GLU A 19 17.84 18.05 -21.41
N SER A 20 19.10 17.71 -21.08
CA SER A 20 19.46 17.09 -19.80
C SER A 20 19.04 17.90 -18.56
N GLU A 21 19.05 19.22 -18.65
CA GLU A 21 18.61 20.09 -17.56
C GLU A 21 17.07 20.09 -17.39
N SER A 22 16.30 19.81 -18.46
CA SER A 22 14.83 19.80 -18.40
C SER A 22 14.28 18.64 -17.57
N TYR A 23 14.98 17.51 -17.53
CA TYR A 23 14.56 16.33 -16.75
C TYR A 23 15.46 16.02 -15.54
N LYS A 24 16.39 16.91 -15.19
CA LYS A 24 17.28 16.75 -14.05
C LYS A 24 16.52 16.52 -12.74
N GLY A 25 16.77 15.38 -12.09
CA GLY A 25 16.06 14.95 -10.88
C GLY A 25 14.64 14.38 -11.12
N LEU A 26 14.17 14.35 -12.38
CA LEU A 26 12.89 13.74 -12.76
C LEU A 26 13.08 12.44 -13.56
N PHE A 27 14.30 12.15 -13.97
CA PHE A 27 14.65 10.98 -14.77
C PHE A 27 15.15 9.85 -13.86
N HIS A 28 14.61 8.67 -14.05
CA HIS A 28 15.11 7.44 -13.47
C HIS A 28 15.76 6.60 -14.58
N GLN A 29 17.06 6.43 -14.52
CA GLN A 29 17.79 5.62 -15.49
C GLN A 29 17.58 4.14 -15.15
N HIS A 30 16.81 3.43 -15.99
CA HIS A 30 16.73 1.98 -15.96
C HIS A 30 18.09 1.37 -16.29
N LYS A 31 18.54 0.45 -15.45
CA LYS A 31 19.62 -0.47 -15.82
C LYS A 31 18.99 -1.76 -16.35
N ASP A 32 19.64 -2.38 -17.35
CA ASP A 32 19.15 -3.63 -17.94
C ASP A 32 18.90 -4.70 -16.87
N GLY A 33 17.67 -5.22 -16.85
CA GLY A 33 17.24 -6.25 -15.90
C GLY A 33 16.76 -5.76 -14.54
N GLU A 34 16.69 -4.46 -14.28
CA GLU A 34 16.11 -3.92 -13.04
C GLU A 34 14.59 -3.77 -13.17
N PRO A 35 13.80 -4.52 -12.37
CA PRO A 35 12.36 -4.32 -12.36
C PRO A 35 11.99 -3.03 -11.63
N LEU A 36 10.95 -2.32 -12.11
CA LEU A 36 10.29 -1.27 -11.33
C LEU A 36 9.03 -1.80 -10.66
N PRO A 37 8.66 -1.29 -9.47
CA PRO A 37 7.39 -1.61 -8.85
C PRO A 37 6.22 -1.27 -9.77
N SER A 38 5.27 -2.18 -9.90
CA SER A 38 4.10 -2.04 -10.76
C SER A 38 2.82 -1.85 -9.94
N ALA A 39 2.18 -0.69 -10.06
CA ALA A 39 0.90 -0.42 -9.40
C ALA A 39 -0.17 -1.45 -9.79
N LYS A 40 -0.17 -1.92 -11.06
CA LYS A 40 -1.11 -2.95 -11.53
C LYS A 40 -0.90 -4.28 -10.80
N VAL A 41 0.36 -4.71 -10.63
CA VAL A 41 0.67 -5.96 -9.92
C VAL A 41 0.39 -5.83 -8.43
N LEU A 42 0.67 -4.67 -7.84
CA LEU A 42 0.33 -4.39 -6.43
C LEU A 42 -1.18 -4.44 -6.20
N TYR A 43 -1.98 -3.97 -7.14
CA TYR A 43 -3.44 -4.12 -7.07
C TYR A 43 -3.84 -5.60 -7.02
N GLU A 44 -3.25 -6.45 -7.87
CA GLU A 44 -3.49 -7.90 -7.86
C GLU A 44 -3.05 -8.56 -6.55
N ILE A 45 -1.90 -8.16 -5.99
CA ILE A 45 -1.42 -8.61 -4.67
C ILE A 45 -2.43 -8.28 -3.56
N ILE A 46 -3.00 -7.07 -3.58
CA ILE A 46 -4.02 -6.67 -2.61
C ILE A 46 -5.29 -7.49 -2.76
N GLU A 47 -5.77 -7.72 -3.97
CA GLU A 47 -6.96 -8.53 -4.23
C GLU A 47 -6.75 -10.01 -3.81
N LEU A 48 -5.58 -10.60 -4.08
CA LEU A 48 -5.23 -11.93 -3.60
C LEU A 48 -5.17 -11.99 -2.08
N SER A 49 -4.56 -10.98 -1.45
CA SER A 49 -4.49 -10.89 0.00
C SER A 49 -5.88 -10.80 0.62
N ARG A 50 -6.77 -9.99 0.05
CA ARG A 50 -8.18 -9.91 0.48
C ARG A 50 -8.94 -11.22 0.27
N ALA A 51 -8.72 -11.91 -0.85
CA ALA A 51 -9.35 -13.21 -1.11
C ALA A 51 -8.88 -14.29 -0.11
N ILE A 52 -7.65 -14.20 0.39
CA ILE A 52 -7.13 -15.05 1.46
C ILE A 52 -7.73 -14.62 2.81
N LEU A 53 -7.73 -13.32 3.13
CA LEU A 53 -8.15 -12.79 4.44
C LEU A 53 -9.66 -12.89 4.66
N PHE A 54 -10.46 -12.68 3.60
CA PHE A 54 -11.91 -12.72 3.58
C PHE A 54 -12.43 -13.71 2.52
N PRO A 55 -12.21 -15.02 2.70
CA PRO A 55 -12.56 -16.01 1.68
C PRO A 55 -14.05 -16.03 1.39
N GLY A 56 -14.40 -16.03 0.11
CA GLY A 56 -15.77 -15.98 -0.40
C GLY A 56 -16.34 -14.58 -0.55
N TYR A 57 -15.73 -13.55 0.04
CA TYR A 57 -16.09 -12.14 -0.18
C TYR A 57 -15.32 -11.53 -1.35
N TYR A 58 -14.07 -11.93 -1.52
CA TYR A 58 -13.21 -11.48 -2.60
C TYR A 58 -12.75 -12.69 -3.43
N GLY A 59 -12.44 -12.46 -4.70
CA GLY A 59 -12.00 -13.51 -5.61
C GLY A 59 -13.13 -14.41 -6.08
N ASN A 60 -12.94 -15.74 -6.04
CA ASN A 60 -13.91 -16.71 -6.52
C ASN A 60 -15.03 -16.94 -5.49
N SER A 61 -16.29 -16.70 -5.89
CA SER A 61 -17.47 -16.86 -5.03
C SER A 61 -17.95 -18.31 -4.86
N THR A 62 -17.38 -19.28 -5.58
CA THR A 62 -17.80 -20.70 -5.51
C THR A 62 -17.14 -21.50 -4.40
N ILE A 63 -16.49 -20.81 -3.43
CA ILE A 63 -15.78 -21.44 -2.31
C ILE A 63 -16.78 -22.01 -1.30
N ASN A 64 -16.48 -23.23 -0.83
CA ASN A 64 -17.22 -23.87 0.25
C ASN A 64 -16.25 -24.52 1.26
N SER A 65 -16.76 -25.05 2.35
CA SER A 65 -15.97 -25.63 3.45
C SER A 65 -15.04 -26.78 3.02
N ARG A 66 -15.31 -27.44 1.90
CA ARG A 66 -14.46 -28.54 1.37
C ARG A 66 -13.34 -28.05 0.46
N THR A 67 -13.53 -26.87 -0.16
CA THR A 67 -12.61 -26.34 -1.17
C THR A 67 -11.77 -25.15 -0.68
N ILE A 68 -12.09 -24.60 0.50
CA ILE A 68 -11.44 -23.40 1.03
C ILE A 68 -9.92 -23.56 1.22
N ASN A 69 -9.43 -24.72 1.64
CA ASN A 69 -8.01 -24.98 1.81
C ASN A 69 -7.26 -24.97 0.47
N TYR A 70 -7.83 -25.52 -0.60
CA TYR A 70 -7.25 -25.49 -1.94
C TYR A 70 -7.23 -24.06 -2.48
N HIS A 71 -8.33 -23.32 -2.30
CA HIS A 71 -8.42 -21.93 -2.70
C HIS A 71 -7.35 -21.08 -2.00
N ILE A 72 -7.21 -21.21 -0.68
CA ILE A 72 -6.18 -20.49 0.07
C ILE A 72 -4.80 -20.91 -0.42
N GLY A 73 -4.53 -22.19 -0.63
CA GLY A 73 -3.24 -22.70 -1.09
C GLY A 73 -2.80 -22.09 -2.42
N VAL A 74 -3.69 -22.15 -3.43
CA VAL A 74 -3.39 -21.57 -4.76
C VAL A 74 -3.17 -20.05 -4.70
N ASN A 75 -3.96 -19.34 -3.90
CA ASN A 75 -3.80 -17.89 -3.77
C ASN A 75 -2.52 -17.52 -3.00
N ILE A 76 -2.11 -18.31 -2.02
CA ILE A 76 -0.84 -18.10 -1.29
C ILE A 76 0.35 -18.30 -2.24
N GLU A 77 0.35 -19.35 -3.05
CA GLU A 77 1.42 -19.62 -4.02
C GLU A 77 1.55 -18.44 -5.01
N LYS A 78 0.45 -18.05 -5.62
CA LYS A 78 0.44 -16.89 -6.53
C LYS A 78 0.83 -15.58 -5.84
N LEU A 79 0.36 -15.36 -4.61
CA LEU A 79 0.74 -14.18 -3.81
C LEU A 79 2.24 -14.16 -3.53
N PHE A 80 2.83 -15.32 -3.19
CA PHE A 80 4.26 -15.44 -2.93
C PHE A 80 5.09 -15.02 -4.16
N ASP A 81 4.75 -15.54 -5.33
CA ASP A 81 5.46 -15.24 -6.57
C ASP A 81 5.39 -13.74 -6.91
N LEU A 82 4.17 -13.18 -6.96
CA LEU A 82 3.98 -11.76 -7.30
C LEU A 82 4.61 -10.84 -6.27
N LEU A 83 4.49 -11.16 -4.99
CA LEU A 83 5.04 -10.34 -3.93
C LEU A 83 6.57 -10.37 -3.92
N THR A 84 7.18 -11.54 -4.19
CA THR A 84 8.63 -11.67 -4.32
C THR A 84 9.16 -10.74 -5.42
N GLU A 85 8.55 -10.73 -6.60
CA GLU A 85 8.96 -9.87 -7.71
C GLU A 85 8.78 -8.38 -7.38
N GLN A 86 7.69 -8.00 -6.71
CA GLN A 86 7.48 -6.60 -6.34
C GLN A 86 8.40 -6.14 -5.20
N ILE A 87 8.69 -6.98 -4.22
CA ILE A 87 9.68 -6.68 -3.16
C ILE A 87 11.06 -6.52 -3.78
N LEU A 88 11.46 -7.40 -4.70
CA LEU A 88 12.72 -7.26 -5.44
C LEU A 88 12.78 -5.90 -6.16
N ALA A 89 11.71 -5.53 -6.86
CA ALA A 89 11.62 -4.25 -7.54
C ALA A 89 11.76 -3.06 -6.57
N GLY A 90 11.15 -3.13 -5.39
CA GLY A 90 11.29 -2.11 -4.35
C GLY A 90 12.71 -2.03 -3.80
N LEU A 91 13.36 -3.17 -3.55
CA LEU A 91 14.75 -3.23 -3.08
C LEU A 91 15.72 -2.66 -4.13
N CYS A 92 15.52 -2.98 -5.42
CA CYS A 92 16.33 -2.44 -6.51
C CYS A 92 16.15 -0.92 -6.64
N PHE A 93 14.91 -0.42 -6.57
CA PHE A 93 14.59 1.01 -6.67
C PHE A 93 15.24 1.85 -5.55
N SER A 94 15.32 1.32 -4.34
CA SER A 94 15.87 2.06 -3.18
C SER A 94 17.39 2.03 -3.08
N THR A 95 18.07 1.32 -3.98
CA THR A 95 19.54 1.25 -3.97
C THR A 95 20.14 2.51 -4.60
N ALA A 96 21.17 3.06 -3.96
CA ALA A 96 21.86 4.23 -4.45
C ALA A 96 22.46 4.00 -5.84
N GLU A 97 22.44 5.03 -6.70
CA GLU A 97 23.11 5.01 -7.99
C GLU A 97 24.58 4.62 -7.82
N GLY A 98 25.01 3.56 -8.49
CA GLY A 98 26.41 3.11 -8.48
C GLY A 98 26.68 1.72 -7.91
N ASP A 99 25.71 1.08 -7.25
CA ASP A 99 25.89 -0.30 -6.77
C ASP A 99 25.65 -1.30 -7.92
N CYS A 100 26.75 -1.93 -8.39
CA CYS A 100 26.73 -2.83 -9.56
C CYS A 100 26.00 -4.17 -9.33
N ASN A 101 25.52 -4.45 -8.10
CA ASN A 101 24.87 -5.71 -7.73
C ASN A 101 23.38 -5.57 -7.45
N VAL A 102 22.70 -4.65 -8.13
CA VAL A 102 21.33 -4.26 -7.81
C VAL A 102 20.32 -5.41 -7.86
N CYS A 103 20.46 -6.35 -8.80
CA CYS A 103 19.60 -7.54 -8.93
C CYS A 103 20.38 -8.85 -8.74
N SER A 104 21.22 -8.94 -7.71
CA SER A 104 21.97 -10.14 -7.38
C SER A 104 21.06 -11.29 -6.92
N GLU A 105 21.54 -12.54 -7.05
CA GLU A 105 20.87 -13.73 -6.51
C GLU A 105 20.53 -13.56 -5.03
N SER A 106 21.44 -12.99 -4.24
CA SER A 106 21.23 -12.69 -2.83
C SER A 106 20.02 -11.77 -2.58
N ARG A 107 19.74 -10.79 -3.47
CA ARG A 107 18.56 -9.94 -3.34
C ARG A 107 17.28 -10.66 -3.70
N ARG A 108 17.31 -11.56 -4.66
CA ARG A 108 16.17 -12.43 -4.96
C ARG A 108 15.83 -13.34 -3.79
N GLU A 109 16.84 -13.93 -3.16
CA GLU A 109 16.66 -14.71 -1.93
C GLU A 109 16.11 -13.85 -0.77
N GLU A 110 16.60 -12.63 -0.61
CA GLU A 110 16.08 -11.68 0.37
C GLU A 110 14.62 -11.34 0.11
N ALA A 111 14.25 -11.02 -1.13
CA ALA A 111 12.88 -10.72 -1.52
C ALA A 111 11.96 -11.91 -1.24
N ALA A 112 12.36 -13.13 -1.60
CA ALA A 112 11.58 -14.34 -1.33
C ALA A 112 11.42 -14.59 0.18
N ARG A 113 12.46 -14.36 0.97
CA ARG A 113 12.42 -14.47 2.44
C ARG A 113 11.45 -13.45 3.05
N LEU A 114 11.44 -12.21 2.56
CA LEU A 114 10.52 -11.17 3.02
C LEU A 114 9.07 -11.50 2.64
N ALA A 115 8.84 -12.01 1.42
CA ALA A 115 7.53 -12.47 0.97
C ALA A 115 7.01 -13.63 1.84
N ALA A 116 7.84 -14.63 2.13
CA ALA A 116 7.48 -15.74 3.01
C ALA A 116 7.17 -15.25 4.44
N ASN A 117 7.97 -14.34 4.98
CA ASN A 117 7.73 -13.73 6.29
C ASN A 117 6.39 -12.97 6.32
N PHE A 118 6.07 -12.20 5.28
CA PHE A 118 4.78 -11.54 5.16
C PHE A 118 3.61 -12.55 5.16
N ILE A 119 3.70 -13.61 4.36
CA ILE A 119 2.67 -14.65 4.30
C ILE A 119 2.45 -15.29 5.67
N SER A 120 3.51 -15.49 6.44
CA SER A 120 3.41 -16.02 7.81
C SER A 120 2.60 -15.13 8.76
N LYS A 121 2.44 -13.85 8.45
CA LYS A 121 1.66 -12.87 9.22
C LYS A 121 0.17 -12.88 8.89
N LEU A 122 -0.24 -13.40 7.72
CA LEU A 122 -1.65 -13.40 7.29
C LEU A 122 -2.63 -14.00 8.29
N PRO A 123 -2.33 -15.10 9.02
CA PRO A 123 -3.26 -15.61 10.04
C PRO A 123 -3.51 -14.62 11.20
N ALA A 124 -2.48 -13.90 11.64
CA ALA A 124 -2.63 -12.87 12.68
C ALA A 124 -3.37 -11.64 12.13
N MET A 125 -3.06 -11.23 10.90
CA MET A 125 -3.75 -10.14 10.22
C MET A 125 -5.24 -10.41 10.03
N ARG A 126 -5.62 -11.65 9.67
CA ARG A 126 -7.04 -12.04 9.60
C ARG A 126 -7.74 -11.87 10.95
N ARG A 127 -7.11 -12.26 12.04
CA ARG A 127 -7.70 -12.10 13.38
C ARG A 127 -7.94 -10.64 13.75
N ILE A 128 -6.97 -9.78 13.48
CA ILE A 128 -7.13 -8.34 13.79
C ILE A 128 -8.17 -7.68 12.86
N LEU A 129 -8.19 -8.01 11.58
CA LEU A 129 -9.22 -7.53 10.65
C LEU A 129 -10.63 -7.99 11.02
N ALA A 130 -10.78 -9.20 11.57
CA ALA A 130 -12.06 -9.66 12.08
C ALA A 130 -12.58 -8.75 13.20
N THR A 131 -11.69 -8.27 14.09
CA THR A 131 -12.07 -7.30 15.14
C THR A 131 -12.45 -5.93 14.58
N ASP A 132 -11.81 -5.50 13.49
CA ASP A 132 -12.14 -4.24 12.83
C ASP A 132 -13.51 -4.30 12.13
N VAL A 133 -13.83 -5.44 11.52
CA VAL A 133 -15.18 -5.70 10.96
C VAL A 133 -16.23 -5.75 12.06
N GLU A 134 -15.95 -6.40 13.17
CA GLU A 134 -16.84 -6.44 14.35
C GLU A 134 -17.11 -5.04 14.91
N ALA A 135 -16.06 -4.22 15.04
CA ALA A 135 -16.17 -2.84 15.51
C ALA A 135 -17.02 -1.97 14.56
N ALA A 136 -16.84 -2.14 13.24
CA ALA A 136 -17.65 -1.45 12.25
C ALA A 136 -19.13 -1.86 12.30
N TYR A 137 -19.40 -3.16 12.39
CA TYR A 137 -20.75 -3.69 12.52
C TYR A 137 -21.47 -3.22 13.79
N ASN A 138 -20.79 -3.32 14.92
CA ASN A 138 -21.37 -2.92 16.22
C ASN A 138 -21.47 -1.39 16.37
N GLY A 139 -20.63 -0.65 15.67
CA GLY A 139 -20.56 0.81 15.73
C GLY A 139 -21.54 1.53 14.80
N ASP A 140 -22.18 0.81 13.87
CA ASP A 140 -23.13 1.39 12.90
C ASP A 140 -24.53 0.74 13.04
N PRO A 141 -25.53 1.46 13.58
CA PRO A 141 -26.89 0.94 13.68
C PRO A 141 -27.53 0.57 12.33
N ALA A 142 -27.01 1.08 11.21
CA ALA A 142 -27.54 0.78 9.87
C ALA A 142 -26.98 -0.51 9.28
N ALA A 143 -25.88 -1.03 9.82
CA ALA A 143 -25.23 -2.25 9.33
C ALA A 143 -26.10 -3.48 9.61
N LYS A 144 -26.41 -4.26 8.56
CA LYS A 144 -27.30 -5.44 8.66
C LYS A 144 -26.52 -6.76 8.87
N SER A 145 -25.25 -6.78 8.45
CA SER A 145 -24.42 -7.99 8.56
C SER A 145 -22.93 -7.68 8.43
N TYR A 146 -22.07 -8.59 8.90
CA TYR A 146 -20.63 -8.53 8.63
C TYR A 146 -20.30 -8.54 7.12
N GLY A 147 -21.11 -9.28 6.33
CA GLY A 147 -20.94 -9.31 4.88
C GLY A 147 -21.15 -7.95 4.24
N GLU A 148 -22.15 -7.19 4.66
CA GLU A 148 -22.39 -5.83 4.20
C GLU A 148 -21.19 -4.92 4.53
N VAL A 149 -20.69 -4.99 5.75
CA VAL A 149 -19.50 -4.23 6.18
C VAL A 149 -18.29 -4.55 5.33
N ILE A 150 -18.02 -5.84 5.07
CA ILE A 150 -16.87 -6.27 4.27
C ILE A 150 -16.99 -5.81 2.81
N PHE A 151 -18.19 -5.90 2.21
CA PHE A 151 -18.39 -5.57 0.80
C PHE A 151 -18.54 -4.08 0.53
N CYS A 152 -19.23 -3.35 1.42
CA CYS A 152 -19.73 -2.02 1.09
C CYS A 152 -18.95 -0.89 1.75
N TYR A 153 -18.27 -1.14 2.89
CA TYR A 153 -17.64 -0.06 3.65
C TYR A 153 -16.24 0.28 3.11
N PRO A 154 -16.04 1.52 2.59
CA PRO A 154 -14.72 1.95 2.10
C PRO A 154 -13.64 1.85 3.17
N ALA A 155 -14.00 2.04 4.43
CA ALA A 155 -13.11 1.93 5.56
C ALA A 155 -12.43 0.55 5.65
N ILE A 156 -13.15 -0.55 5.37
CA ILE A 156 -12.57 -1.92 5.39
C ILE A 156 -11.51 -2.08 4.30
N LYS A 157 -11.71 -1.46 3.12
CA LYS A 157 -10.69 -1.42 2.06
C LYS A 157 -9.44 -0.66 2.53
N ALA A 158 -9.62 0.53 3.11
CA ALA A 158 -8.52 1.35 3.61
C ALA A 158 -7.76 0.66 4.75
N ILE A 159 -8.47 0.09 5.72
CA ILE A 159 -7.88 -0.60 6.87
C ILE A 159 -7.15 -1.87 6.43
N SER A 160 -7.72 -2.67 5.50
CA SER A 160 -7.05 -3.86 5.00
C SER A 160 -5.76 -3.53 4.25
N ASN A 161 -5.76 -2.50 3.38
CA ASN A 161 -4.53 -2.04 2.72
C ASN A 161 -3.50 -1.53 3.73
N TYR A 162 -3.95 -0.75 4.71
CA TYR A 162 -3.07 -0.27 5.78
C TYR A 162 -2.40 -1.43 6.53
N ARG A 163 -3.15 -2.44 6.98
CA ARG A 163 -2.57 -3.57 7.74
C ARG A 163 -1.60 -4.39 6.89
N ILE A 164 -1.89 -4.60 5.60
CA ILE A 164 -0.98 -5.25 4.65
C ILE A 164 0.30 -4.40 4.50
N ALA A 165 0.15 -3.11 4.27
CA ALA A 165 1.26 -2.20 4.07
C ALA A 165 2.11 -2.03 5.34
N HIS A 166 1.47 -1.99 6.52
CA HIS A 166 2.15 -1.91 7.81
C HIS A 166 3.06 -3.10 8.06
N GLU A 167 2.58 -4.33 7.85
CA GLU A 167 3.41 -5.54 8.01
C GLU A 167 4.59 -5.57 7.02
N LEU A 168 4.39 -5.13 5.77
CA LEU A 168 5.50 -5.01 4.81
C LEU A 168 6.52 -3.94 5.24
N LEU A 169 6.05 -2.82 5.80
CA LEU A 169 6.93 -1.78 6.32
C LEU A 169 7.75 -2.28 7.52
N GLU A 170 7.13 -2.99 8.47
CA GLU A 170 7.79 -3.57 9.64
C GLU A 170 8.83 -4.65 9.23
N LEU A 171 8.63 -5.31 8.09
CA LEU A 171 9.61 -6.21 7.49
C LEU A 171 10.75 -5.48 6.75
N GLY A 172 10.71 -4.15 6.67
CA GLY A 172 11.74 -3.34 6.02
C GLY A 172 11.60 -3.26 4.50
N VAL A 173 10.44 -3.62 3.93
CA VAL A 173 10.20 -3.50 2.49
C VAL A 173 10.10 -2.02 2.11
N PRO A 174 10.95 -1.51 1.20
CA PRO A 174 10.91 -0.11 0.81
C PRO A 174 9.82 0.16 -0.22
N LEU A 175 9.35 1.40 -0.32
CA LEU A 175 8.43 1.96 -1.31
C LEU A 175 7.05 1.28 -1.40
N ILE A 176 7.00 -0.05 -1.53
CA ILE A 176 5.78 -0.86 -1.71
C ILE A 176 4.69 -0.55 -0.65
N PRO A 177 5.01 -0.47 0.67
CA PRO A 177 4.00 -0.12 1.68
C PRO A 177 3.30 1.21 1.39
N ARG A 178 4.07 2.22 0.98
CA ARG A 178 3.50 3.53 0.65
C ARG A 178 2.62 3.47 -0.60
N MET A 179 3.05 2.77 -1.64
CA MET A 179 2.24 2.59 -2.85
C MET A 179 0.89 1.93 -2.52
N ILE A 180 0.88 0.91 -1.66
CA ILE A 180 -0.34 0.20 -1.25
C ILE A 180 -1.31 1.13 -0.51
N THR A 181 -0.84 1.97 0.40
CA THR A 181 -1.72 2.90 1.12
C THR A 181 -2.23 4.02 0.24
N GLU A 182 -1.43 4.53 -0.71
CA GLU A 182 -1.89 5.53 -1.69
C GLU A 182 -2.96 4.98 -2.64
N MET A 183 -2.93 3.68 -2.97
CA MET A 183 -4.01 3.05 -3.74
C MET A 183 -5.34 3.13 -2.98
N ALA A 184 -5.34 2.80 -1.69
CA ALA A 184 -6.52 2.90 -0.85
C ALA A 184 -6.98 4.36 -0.67
N HIS A 185 -6.05 5.28 -0.47
CA HIS A 185 -6.35 6.72 -0.39
C HIS A 185 -7.05 7.21 -1.66
N SER A 186 -6.52 6.86 -2.83
CA SER A 186 -7.12 7.25 -4.12
C SER A 186 -8.53 6.67 -4.32
N GLU A 187 -8.80 5.46 -3.82
CA GLU A 187 -10.09 4.79 -3.98
C GLU A 187 -11.13 5.24 -2.96
N THR A 188 -10.71 5.53 -1.73
CA THR A 188 -11.62 5.71 -0.59
C THR A 188 -11.65 7.13 -0.02
N GLY A 189 -10.67 7.96 -0.34
CA GLY A 189 -10.46 9.25 0.30
C GLY A 189 -9.96 9.15 1.75
N ILE A 190 -9.48 7.97 2.18
CA ILE A 190 -8.95 7.70 3.52
C ILE A 190 -7.44 7.50 3.41
N ASP A 191 -6.66 8.43 3.94
CA ASP A 191 -5.19 8.40 3.95
C ASP A 191 -4.67 7.85 5.29
N ILE A 192 -4.16 6.62 5.29
CA ILE A 192 -3.51 6.01 6.45
C ILE A 192 -2.07 5.70 6.09
N HIS A 193 -1.14 6.42 6.72
CA HIS A 193 0.29 6.14 6.49
C HIS A 193 0.67 4.75 7.04
N PRO A 194 1.45 3.92 6.31
CA PRO A 194 1.78 2.56 6.75
C PRO A 194 2.59 2.51 8.05
N GLY A 195 3.27 3.60 8.42
CA GLY A 195 4.01 3.71 9.68
C GLY A 195 3.16 4.00 10.92
N ALA A 196 1.88 4.33 10.78
CA ALA A 196 0.99 4.48 11.92
C ALA A 196 0.85 3.16 12.69
N LYS A 197 0.68 3.23 14.02
CA LYS A 197 0.43 2.06 14.87
C LYS A 197 -1.02 2.07 15.31
N ILE A 198 -1.80 1.09 14.87
CA ILE A 198 -3.24 1.03 15.12
C ILE A 198 -3.59 -0.31 15.79
N GLY A 199 -4.22 -0.24 16.94
CA GLY A 199 -4.67 -1.38 17.71
C GLY A 199 -5.82 -2.17 17.06
N SER A 200 -6.48 -3.02 17.83
CA SER A 200 -7.63 -3.85 17.43
C SER A 200 -8.94 -3.10 17.58
N HIS A 201 -10.02 -3.62 16.97
CA HIS A 201 -11.36 -3.02 16.98
C HIS A 201 -11.35 -1.55 16.51
N PHE A 202 -10.55 -1.28 15.48
CA PHE A 202 -10.47 0.04 14.88
C PHE A 202 -11.47 0.16 13.73
N THR A 203 -12.22 1.26 13.72
CA THR A 203 -13.17 1.53 12.63
C THR A 203 -13.19 3.00 12.24
N ILE A 204 -13.55 3.26 10.99
CA ILE A 204 -13.76 4.59 10.45
C ILE A 204 -15.17 4.61 9.85
N ASP A 205 -15.98 5.57 10.28
CA ASP A 205 -17.34 5.75 9.77
C ASP A 205 -17.34 6.83 8.68
N HIS A 206 -17.99 6.54 7.55
CA HIS A 206 -17.93 7.30 6.29
C HIS A 206 -16.52 7.44 5.72
N GLY A 207 -15.62 8.12 6.38
CA GLY A 207 -14.18 8.10 6.19
C GLY A 207 -13.60 9.14 5.25
N THR A 208 -14.37 9.76 4.35
CA THR A 208 -13.84 10.74 3.40
C THR A 208 -13.07 11.86 4.12
N GLY A 209 -11.82 12.08 3.69
CA GLY A 209 -10.95 13.11 4.26
C GLY A 209 -10.33 12.75 5.61
N VAL A 210 -10.37 11.50 6.04
CA VAL A 210 -9.58 11.02 7.18
C VAL A 210 -8.11 10.96 6.81
N VAL A 211 -7.24 11.52 7.67
CA VAL A 211 -5.78 11.47 7.50
C VAL A 211 -5.14 10.96 8.79
N ILE A 212 -4.36 9.89 8.70
CA ILE A 212 -3.60 9.31 9.82
C ILE A 212 -2.11 9.32 9.47
N GLY A 213 -1.35 10.19 10.14
CA GLY A 213 0.07 10.42 9.85
C GLY A 213 1.00 9.31 10.34
N ALA A 214 2.22 9.31 9.82
CA ALA A 214 3.22 8.25 9.94
C ALA A 214 3.56 7.82 11.39
N THR A 215 3.55 8.72 12.35
CA THR A 215 3.95 8.44 13.74
C THR A 215 2.77 8.46 14.70
N SER A 216 1.53 8.38 14.17
CA SER A 216 0.33 8.27 15.00
C SER A 216 0.28 6.93 15.72
N ILE A 217 -0.13 6.96 16.99
CA ILE A 217 -0.38 5.76 17.79
C ILE A 217 -1.84 5.78 18.23
N ILE A 218 -2.60 4.80 17.76
CA ILE A 218 -4.03 4.63 18.02
C ILE A 218 -4.20 3.34 18.82
N GLY A 219 -4.86 3.41 19.97
CA GLY A 219 -5.14 2.27 20.82
C GLY A 219 -6.22 1.35 20.27
N ASN A 220 -6.75 0.49 21.15
CA ASN A 220 -7.85 -0.41 20.80
C ASN A 220 -9.21 0.29 20.95
N ASN A 221 -10.24 -0.21 20.24
CA ASN A 221 -11.63 0.25 20.32
C ASN A 221 -11.81 1.74 19.95
N VAL A 222 -11.07 2.21 18.95
CA VAL A 222 -11.15 3.59 18.47
C VAL A 222 -12.03 3.66 17.23
N LYS A 223 -13.00 4.57 17.24
CA LYS A 223 -13.83 4.93 16.09
C LYS A 223 -13.50 6.35 15.65
N LEU A 224 -13.20 6.53 14.38
CA LEU A 224 -13.04 7.83 13.74
C LEU A 224 -14.21 8.13 12.80
N TYR A 225 -14.44 9.39 12.53
CA TYR A 225 -15.41 9.86 11.56
C TYR A 225 -14.75 10.61 10.40
N GLN A 226 -15.50 10.87 9.34
CA GLN A 226 -15.02 11.63 8.18
C GLN A 226 -14.37 12.96 8.58
N GLY A 227 -13.36 13.38 7.83
CA GLY A 227 -12.65 14.64 8.04
C GLY A 227 -11.71 14.70 9.24
N VAL A 228 -11.58 13.62 10.03
CA VAL A 228 -10.65 13.59 11.16
C VAL A 228 -9.22 13.55 10.63
N THR A 229 -8.37 14.46 11.13
CA THR A 229 -6.95 14.52 10.80
C THR A 229 -6.10 14.28 12.04
N LEU A 230 -5.38 13.15 12.06
CA LEU A 230 -4.31 12.85 13.00
C LEU A 230 -2.97 13.24 12.36
N GLY A 231 -2.83 14.54 12.10
CA GLY A 231 -1.70 15.15 11.41
C GLY A 231 -0.69 15.79 12.37
N ALA A 232 0.45 16.18 11.84
CA ALA A 232 1.44 16.95 12.58
C ALA A 232 0.93 18.38 12.84
N LYS A 233 0.98 18.84 14.07
CA LYS A 233 0.61 20.22 14.44
C LYS A 233 1.64 21.24 13.93
N SER A 234 2.92 20.86 13.88
CA SER A 234 4.02 21.70 13.43
C SER A 234 5.16 20.84 12.86
N PHE A 235 5.99 21.45 12.05
CA PHE A 235 7.18 20.81 11.47
C PHE A 235 8.42 21.55 12.02
N PRO A 236 9.21 20.94 12.94
CA PRO A 236 10.50 21.47 13.31
C PRO A 236 11.38 21.64 12.06
N LEU A 237 12.04 22.79 11.95
CA LEU A 237 12.90 23.13 10.83
C LEU A 237 14.37 22.97 11.23
N ASP A 238 15.21 22.57 10.29
CA ASP A 238 16.67 22.60 10.43
C ASP A 238 17.24 24.03 10.26
N ALA A 239 18.56 24.17 10.30
CA ALA A 239 19.24 25.44 10.15
C ALA A 239 18.99 26.10 8.78
N ASP A 240 18.65 25.32 7.76
CA ASP A 240 18.37 25.77 6.39
C ASP A 240 16.87 26.07 6.17
N GLY A 241 16.04 25.96 7.22
CA GLY A 241 14.59 26.19 7.14
C GLY A 241 13.81 25.04 6.51
N LYS A 242 14.40 23.83 6.39
CA LYS A 242 13.74 22.64 5.84
C LYS A 242 13.17 21.78 6.97
N PRO A 243 11.99 21.11 6.75
CA PRO A 243 11.43 20.21 7.74
C PRO A 243 12.38 19.04 8.06
N ILE A 244 12.67 18.85 9.35
CA ILE A 244 13.47 17.71 9.82
C ILE A 244 12.66 16.43 9.63
N LYS A 245 13.24 15.44 8.95
CA LYS A 245 12.58 14.15 8.66
C LYS A 245 12.77 13.14 9.81
N GLY A 246 11.86 12.17 9.94
CA GLY A 246 12.01 11.02 10.85
C GLY A 246 11.68 11.31 12.32
N ILE A 247 11.24 12.50 12.69
CA ILE A 247 10.87 12.84 14.07
C ILE A 247 9.40 12.51 14.32
N PRO A 248 9.03 11.87 15.46
CA PRO A 248 7.65 11.70 15.88
C PRO A 248 6.94 13.06 16.05
N ARG A 249 5.76 13.20 15.42
CA ARG A 249 5.05 14.50 15.38
C ARG A 249 3.54 14.38 15.25
N HIS A 250 3.02 13.17 15.22
CA HIS A 250 1.59 12.90 15.13
C HIS A 250 1.02 12.52 16.50
N PRO A 251 -0.30 12.59 16.69
CA PRO A 251 -0.94 12.25 17.97
C PRO A 251 -0.66 10.82 18.45
N ILE A 252 -0.69 10.67 19.77
CA ILE A 252 -0.65 9.39 20.49
C ILE A 252 -2.01 9.22 21.19
#